data_d797f6f555a37081818fe41f0fb3f3d4
#
_entry.id   d797f6f555a37081818fe41f0fb3f3d4
#
_cell.length_a   1.000
_cell.length_b   1.000
_cell.length_c   1.000
_cell.angle_alpha   90.00
_cell.angle_beta   90.00
_cell.angle_gamma   90.00
#
_symmetry.space_group_name_H-M   'P 1'
#
loop_
_entity.id
_entity.type
_entity.pdbx_description
1 polymer ?
#
loop_
_entity_poly.entity_id
_entity_poly.type
_entity_poly.pdbx_seq_one_letter_code
_entity_poly.pdbx_strand_id
1 'polypeptide(L)'
;MLFFPRLSSPLTPSAVKIERENLKQFELENFSRYSIFELIENRSDFYDALLIQLWQEMELSEQQGIALIAVGGYGRREMFPLSDLDFLILVEQTPSPEIEEKITQFIQFLWDCGFEVGNSVRTLEQCESEGKQDITIATNLLEARFLTGNRPHFDVLNELVKNADFWSKEDFFNAKVQEQIERYQRYHNTAYNLEPDIKYSPGGLRDLHLLYWVALRHSGALTLEAILQSGFIYPQEYQQLQESRAFLFKVRFALHLILKRYDNRLLFDRQIKVSELLGFRGEGNQAVEKMMKYFFQALHRISLISNLLIQHYRENVLSSNQATVIHQLDDDFQLINQCLCLRNSRVFQEKPERILDLFFYLTQYEQANIHSDTLRQLQISLEQLPQKLCEIPAAREKFLRLFNQPNTIKRAFVPMHQYGVLTAYLPQWQAIEGLMQFDLFHIYTVDEHTLRVMLKLESFLSQESAQEHPIAHRIFSQLSDRTLL
;
A
#
# COMPACT_ATOMS: atom_id res chain seq x y z
N MET A 1 25.55 9.05 -7.49
CA MET A 1 25.76 7.60 -7.45
C MET A 1 26.70 7.26 -6.30
N LEU A 2 26.30 6.40 -5.37
CA LEU A 2 27.10 6.02 -4.20
C LEU A 2 28.09 4.89 -4.52
N PHE A 3 27.67 3.97 -5.36
CA PHE A 3 28.47 2.88 -5.90
C PHE A 3 28.75 3.13 -7.38
N PHE A 4 30.00 3.15 -7.77
CA PHE A 4 30.43 3.35 -9.17
C PHE A 4 30.81 2.00 -9.76
N PRO A 5 29.99 1.43 -10.66
CA PRO A 5 30.31 0.14 -11.26
C PRO A 5 31.52 0.25 -12.17
N ARG A 6 32.36 -0.78 -12.13
CA ARG A 6 33.50 -0.89 -13.05
C ARG A 6 33.10 -1.78 -14.23
N LEU A 7 32.17 -1.27 -15.03
CA LEU A 7 31.71 -1.99 -16.22
C LEU A 7 32.83 -2.00 -17.27
N SER A 8 33.13 -3.20 -17.76
CA SER A 8 34.10 -3.39 -18.87
C SER A 8 33.52 -2.87 -20.18
N SER A 9 34.39 -2.52 -21.13
CA SER A 9 33.98 -2.28 -22.51
C SER A 9 34.88 -3.13 -23.41
N PRO A 10 34.35 -4.12 -24.17
CA PRO A 10 32.92 -4.50 -24.19
C PRO A 10 32.45 -5.17 -22.92
N LEU A 11 31.14 -5.12 -22.68
CA LEU A 11 30.47 -5.79 -21.58
C LEU A 11 30.57 -7.31 -21.75
N THR A 12 30.78 -8.02 -20.65
CA THR A 12 30.69 -9.49 -20.61
C THR A 12 29.75 -9.92 -19.48
N PRO A 13 28.96 -11.00 -19.65
CA PRO A 13 28.07 -11.48 -18.60
C PRO A 13 28.77 -11.78 -17.27
N SER A 14 30.02 -12.28 -17.34
CA SER A 14 30.83 -12.56 -16.14
C SER A 14 31.23 -11.29 -15.39
N ALA A 15 31.64 -10.24 -16.10
CA ALA A 15 31.98 -8.95 -15.49
C ALA A 15 30.75 -8.30 -14.83
N VAL A 16 29.58 -8.34 -15.48
CA VAL A 16 28.34 -7.82 -14.94
C VAL A 16 27.91 -8.58 -13.67
N LYS A 17 28.05 -9.92 -13.64
CA LYS A 17 27.78 -10.73 -12.43
C LYS A 17 28.67 -10.31 -11.27
N ILE A 18 29.95 -10.07 -11.51
CA ILE A 18 30.88 -9.59 -10.48
C ILE A 18 30.44 -8.22 -9.94
N GLU A 19 30.11 -7.28 -10.82
CA GLU A 19 29.67 -5.96 -10.39
C GLU A 19 28.33 -5.96 -9.64
N ARG A 20 27.41 -6.85 -9.99
CA ARG A 20 26.17 -7.09 -9.21
C ARG A 20 26.47 -7.61 -7.80
N GLU A 21 27.43 -8.51 -7.66
CA GLU A 21 27.83 -9.01 -6.34
C GLU A 21 28.56 -7.92 -5.54
N ASN A 22 29.42 -7.12 -6.19
CA ASN A 22 30.06 -5.96 -5.58
C ASN A 22 29.03 -4.93 -5.09
N LEU A 23 27.98 -4.65 -5.88
CA LEU A 23 26.88 -3.78 -5.47
C LEU A 23 26.15 -4.35 -4.25
N LYS A 24 25.83 -5.66 -4.26
CA LYS A 24 25.18 -6.32 -3.13
C LYS A 24 26.03 -6.26 -1.86
N GLN A 25 27.33 -6.49 -1.97
CA GLN A 25 28.27 -6.40 -0.86
C GLN A 25 28.36 -4.97 -0.31
N PHE A 26 28.45 -3.97 -1.21
CA PHE A 26 28.42 -2.55 -0.85
C PHE A 26 27.15 -2.21 -0.06
N GLU A 27 25.98 -2.68 -0.51
CA GLU A 27 24.70 -2.44 0.13
C GLU A 27 24.61 -3.08 1.53
N LEU A 28 25.11 -4.32 1.68
CA LEU A 28 25.20 -4.99 3.00
C LEU A 28 26.07 -4.21 3.98
N GLU A 29 27.25 -3.77 3.56
CA GLU A 29 28.19 -3.05 4.40
C GLU A 29 27.72 -1.64 4.77
N ASN A 30 26.89 -1.04 3.93
CA ASN A 30 26.45 0.34 4.07
C ASN A 30 24.94 0.49 4.38
N PHE A 31 24.24 -0.61 4.65
CA PHE A 31 22.79 -0.62 4.86
C PHE A 31 22.34 0.30 6.03
N SER A 32 23.14 0.38 7.08
CA SER A 32 22.87 1.25 8.24
C SER A 32 23.38 2.69 8.07
N ARG A 33 24.23 2.94 7.08
CA ARG A 33 24.90 4.23 6.87
C ARG A 33 24.12 5.18 5.98
N TYR A 34 23.52 4.66 4.92
CA TYR A 34 22.74 5.43 3.96
C TYR A 34 21.23 5.30 4.19
N SER A 35 20.48 6.29 3.75
CA SER A 35 19.03 6.18 3.73
C SER A 35 18.60 5.09 2.75
N ILE A 36 17.44 4.49 2.99
CA ILE A 36 16.93 3.44 2.11
C ILE A 36 16.65 3.97 0.70
N PHE A 37 16.25 5.22 0.57
CA PHE A 37 15.99 5.86 -0.72
C PHE A 37 17.28 6.04 -1.51
N GLU A 38 18.38 6.43 -0.87
CA GLU A 38 19.69 6.52 -1.52
C GLU A 38 20.19 5.18 -2.03
N LEU A 39 19.99 4.08 -1.28
CA LEU A 39 20.38 2.74 -1.72
C LEU A 39 19.56 2.28 -2.93
N ILE A 40 18.24 2.49 -2.91
CA ILE A 40 17.32 2.13 -4.01
C ILE A 40 17.61 2.96 -5.27
N GLU A 41 17.86 4.25 -5.11
CA GLU A 41 18.23 5.15 -6.21
C GLU A 41 19.55 4.75 -6.82
N ASN A 42 20.57 4.51 -5.98
CA ASN A 42 21.88 4.06 -6.43
C ASN A 42 21.82 2.73 -7.22
N ARG A 43 20.96 1.79 -6.80
CA ARG A 43 20.72 0.56 -7.55
C ARG A 43 20.05 0.83 -8.89
N SER A 44 19.10 1.75 -8.95
CA SER A 44 18.45 2.16 -10.20
C SER A 44 19.47 2.80 -11.16
N ASP A 45 20.37 3.63 -10.63
CA ASP A 45 21.47 4.24 -11.42
C ASP A 45 22.42 3.19 -12.00
N PHE A 46 22.73 2.13 -11.21
CA PHE A 46 23.55 1.04 -11.69
C PHE A 46 22.90 0.33 -12.90
N TYR A 47 21.60 0.06 -12.84
CA TYR A 47 20.88 -0.57 -13.94
C TYR A 47 20.71 0.35 -15.14
N ASP A 48 20.47 1.64 -14.91
CA ASP A 48 20.44 2.65 -15.98
C ASP A 48 21.77 2.67 -16.75
N ALA A 49 22.90 2.74 -16.04
CA ALA A 49 24.23 2.75 -16.66
C ALA A 49 24.50 1.46 -17.46
N LEU A 50 24.17 0.31 -16.87
CA LEU A 50 24.36 -0.99 -17.53
C LEU A 50 23.52 -1.11 -18.81
N LEU A 51 22.23 -0.79 -18.75
CA LEU A 51 21.33 -0.93 -19.89
C LEU A 51 21.64 0.06 -21.00
N ILE A 52 22.01 1.29 -20.67
CA ILE A 52 22.41 2.29 -21.65
C ILE A 52 23.70 1.87 -22.34
N GLN A 53 24.71 1.38 -21.60
CA GLN A 53 25.95 0.91 -22.18
C GLN A 53 25.73 -0.30 -23.08
N LEU A 54 24.94 -1.30 -22.62
CA LEU A 54 24.61 -2.49 -23.42
C LEU A 54 23.87 -2.11 -24.70
N TRP A 55 22.93 -1.16 -24.62
CA TRP A 55 22.19 -0.64 -25.77
C TRP A 55 23.13 -0.01 -26.82
N GLN A 56 24.15 0.73 -26.37
CA GLN A 56 25.16 1.31 -27.24
C GLN A 56 26.06 0.24 -27.89
N GLU A 57 26.54 -0.74 -27.12
CA GLU A 57 27.40 -1.81 -27.62
C GLU A 57 26.69 -2.75 -28.62
N MET A 58 25.35 -2.86 -28.53
CA MET A 58 24.52 -3.59 -29.51
C MET A 58 24.16 -2.72 -30.73
N GLU A 59 24.70 -1.49 -30.83
CA GLU A 59 24.45 -0.53 -31.92
C GLU A 59 22.96 -0.19 -32.09
N LEU A 60 22.16 -0.35 -31.01
CA LEU A 60 20.74 0.01 -31.03
C LEU A 60 20.51 1.52 -30.90
N SER A 61 21.51 2.29 -30.42
CA SER A 61 21.45 3.74 -30.34
C SER A 61 21.46 4.43 -31.71
N GLU A 62 22.00 3.78 -32.71
CA GLU A 62 22.10 4.29 -34.08
C GLU A 62 20.81 4.04 -34.88
N GLN A 63 19.91 3.20 -34.36
CA GLN A 63 18.67 2.85 -35.02
C GLN A 63 17.62 3.93 -34.83
N GLN A 64 17.14 4.48 -35.92
CA GLN A 64 16.01 5.43 -35.87
C GLN A 64 14.73 4.71 -35.51
N GLY A 65 13.85 5.37 -34.76
CA GLY A 65 12.51 4.88 -34.44
C GLY A 65 12.42 3.85 -33.31
N ILE A 66 13.51 3.62 -32.53
CA ILE A 66 13.43 2.74 -31.34
C ILE A 66 13.88 3.46 -30.06
N ALA A 67 13.24 3.12 -28.95
CA ALA A 67 13.57 3.65 -27.63
C ALA A 67 13.50 2.55 -26.57
N LEU A 68 14.41 2.59 -25.60
CA LEU A 68 14.40 1.78 -24.40
C LEU A 68 13.77 2.56 -23.24
N ILE A 69 12.78 1.97 -22.61
CA ILE A 69 11.93 2.61 -21.61
C ILE A 69 11.81 1.68 -20.40
N ALA A 70 12.17 2.18 -19.21
CA ALA A 70 11.91 1.50 -17.94
C ALA A 70 10.43 1.60 -17.58
N VAL A 71 9.83 0.51 -17.11
CA VAL A 71 8.41 0.46 -16.69
C VAL A 71 8.27 -0.19 -15.31
N GLY A 72 7.07 -0.15 -14.73
CA GLY A 72 6.80 -0.75 -13.44
C GLY A 72 7.70 -0.23 -12.31
N GLY A 73 8.22 -1.11 -11.46
CA GLY A 73 9.13 -0.76 -10.36
C GLY A 73 10.41 -0.07 -10.83
N TYR A 74 10.93 -0.49 -11.97
CA TYR A 74 12.11 0.12 -12.58
C TYR A 74 11.79 1.52 -13.15
N GLY A 75 10.61 1.70 -13.72
CA GLY A 75 10.12 3.02 -14.15
C GLY A 75 10.05 4.02 -13.00
N ARG A 76 9.56 3.60 -11.83
CA ARG A 76 9.51 4.41 -10.60
C ARG A 76 10.86 4.60 -9.89
N ARG A 77 11.95 3.98 -10.38
CA ARG A 77 13.27 3.93 -9.71
C ARG A 77 13.21 3.24 -8.34
N GLU A 78 12.34 2.26 -8.18
CA GLU A 78 12.13 1.46 -6.95
C GLU A 78 12.74 0.06 -7.09
N MET A 79 14.06 0.00 -7.37
CA MET A 79 14.78 -1.26 -7.56
C MET A 79 15.31 -1.82 -6.24
N PHE A 80 14.77 -2.97 -5.85
CA PHE A 80 15.25 -3.75 -4.69
C PHE A 80 16.23 -4.84 -5.14
N PRO A 81 17.02 -5.46 -4.23
CA PRO A 81 18.06 -6.42 -4.63
C PRO A 81 17.60 -7.61 -5.47
N LEU A 82 16.33 -8.01 -5.34
CA LEU A 82 15.72 -9.10 -6.12
C LEU A 82 14.54 -8.61 -6.99
N SER A 83 14.49 -7.33 -7.35
CA SER A 83 13.48 -6.83 -8.29
C SER A 83 13.77 -7.31 -9.70
N ASP A 84 12.70 -7.62 -10.44
CA ASP A 84 12.73 -7.86 -11.87
C ASP A 84 13.15 -6.59 -12.62
N LEU A 85 13.74 -6.75 -13.77
CA LEU A 85 14.15 -5.66 -14.65
C LEU A 85 13.09 -5.49 -15.74
N ASP A 86 12.11 -4.62 -15.48
CA ASP A 86 10.97 -4.41 -16.36
C ASP A 86 11.24 -3.27 -17.35
N PHE A 87 11.18 -3.55 -18.67
CA PHE A 87 11.33 -2.52 -19.69
C PHE A 87 10.48 -2.77 -20.94
N LEU A 88 10.19 -1.69 -21.63
CA LEU A 88 9.55 -1.64 -22.94
C LEU A 88 10.58 -1.18 -23.97
N ILE A 89 10.70 -1.90 -25.07
CA ILE A 89 11.33 -1.42 -26.29
C ILE A 89 10.23 -0.89 -27.20
N LEU A 90 10.12 0.42 -27.27
CA LEU A 90 9.15 1.12 -28.10
C LEU A 90 9.71 1.23 -29.51
N VAL A 91 8.96 0.76 -30.49
CA VAL A 91 9.33 0.76 -31.90
C VAL A 91 8.34 1.55 -32.74
N GLU A 92 8.80 2.25 -33.76
CA GLU A 92 7.94 3.04 -34.65
C GLU A 92 7.11 2.12 -35.58
N GLN A 93 7.71 1.01 -36.01
CA GLN A 93 7.09 -0.01 -36.85
C GLN A 93 7.69 -1.38 -36.50
N THR A 94 7.12 -2.44 -37.05
CA THR A 94 7.69 -3.80 -36.87
C THR A 94 9.17 -3.80 -37.23
N PRO A 95 10.08 -4.24 -36.32
CA PRO A 95 11.51 -4.22 -36.55
C PRO A 95 11.92 -5.04 -37.77
N SER A 96 12.97 -4.62 -38.46
CA SER A 96 13.61 -5.46 -39.47
C SER A 96 14.23 -6.71 -38.81
N PRO A 97 14.46 -7.79 -39.56
CA PRO A 97 15.11 -8.98 -39.00
C PRO A 97 16.46 -8.73 -38.34
N GLU A 98 17.23 -7.75 -38.83
CA GLU A 98 18.50 -7.34 -38.23
C GLU A 98 18.31 -6.66 -36.87
N ILE A 99 17.33 -5.75 -36.75
CA ILE A 99 17.01 -5.08 -35.49
C ILE A 99 16.42 -6.08 -34.49
N GLU A 100 15.57 -7.00 -34.95
CA GLU A 100 14.98 -8.06 -34.11
C GLU A 100 16.06 -8.97 -33.53
N GLU A 101 17.09 -9.33 -34.34
CA GLU A 101 18.23 -10.09 -33.85
C GLU A 101 19.01 -9.33 -32.77
N LYS A 102 19.32 -8.05 -32.98
CA LYS A 102 20.01 -7.20 -31.98
C LYS A 102 19.20 -7.09 -30.68
N ILE A 103 17.89 -6.91 -30.76
CA ILE A 103 17.00 -6.89 -29.60
C ILE A 103 17.04 -8.24 -28.87
N THR A 104 17.00 -9.33 -29.60
CA THR A 104 17.10 -10.69 -29.03
C THR A 104 18.43 -10.89 -28.31
N GLN A 105 19.54 -10.47 -28.90
CA GLN A 105 20.87 -10.54 -28.29
C GLN A 105 20.97 -9.67 -27.04
N PHE A 106 20.35 -8.48 -27.03
CA PHE A 106 20.24 -7.60 -25.87
C PHE A 106 19.54 -8.30 -24.70
N ILE A 107 18.38 -8.91 -24.94
CA ILE A 107 17.60 -9.63 -23.92
C ILE A 107 18.35 -10.86 -23.44
N GLN A 108 18.94 -11.64 -24.37
CA GLN A 108 19.74 -12.84 -24.05
C GLN A 108 20.93 -12.49 -23.16
N PHE A 109 21.64 -11.41 -23.44
CA PHE A 109 22.75 -10.94 -22.61
C PHE A 109 22.32 -10.68 -21.16
N LEU A 110 21.14 -10.07 -20.94
CA LEU A 110 20.60 -9.81 -19.59
C LEU A 110 20.27 -11.13 -18.87
N TRP A 111 19.68 -12.11 -19.56
CA TRP A 111 19.48 -13.45 -19.00
C TRP A 111 20.80 -14.13 -18.65
N ASP A 112 21.81 -14.03 -19.51
CA ASP A 112 23.14 -14.58 -19.27
C ASP A 112 23.83 -13.89 -18.08
N CYS A 113 23.50 -12.64 -17.79
CA CYS A 113 23.89 -11.95 -16.55
C CYS A 113 23.10 -12.41 -15.31
N GLY A 114 22.08 -13.26 -15.47
CA GLY A 114 21.23 -13.78 -14.40
C GLY A 114 20.20 -12.78 -13.89
N PHE A 115 19.73 -11.87 -14.75
CA PHE A 115 18.58 -11.00 -14.43
C PHE A 115 17.27 -11.75 -14.70
N GLU A 116 16.28 -11.53 -13.83
CA GLU A 116 14.89 -11.76 -14.16
C GLU A 116 14.38 -10.54 -14.94
N VAL A 117 13.93 -10.76 -16.17
CA VAL A 117 13.60 -9.68 -17.11
C VAL A 117 12.14 -9.79 -17.52
N GLY A 118 11.38 -8.74 -17.21
CA GLY A 118 10.07 -8.47 -17.81
C GLY A 118 10.25 -7.52 -18.99
N ASN A 119 10.02 -8.01 -20.22
CA ASN A 119 10.22 -7.19 -21.39
C ASN A 119 9.05 -7.25 -22.37
N SER A 120 8.87 -6.18 -23.13
CA SER A 120 7.97 -6.15 -24.26
C SER A 120 8.54 -5.30 -25.38
N VAL A 121 8.23 -5.66 -26.64
CA VAL A 121 8.53 -4.87 -27.83
C VAL A 121 7.19 -4.47 -28.45
N ARG A 122 6.88 -3.18 -28.53
CA ARG A 122 5.56 -2.68 -28.97
C ARG A 122 5.69 -1.43 -29.81
N THR A 123 4.77 -1.29 -30.75
CA THR A 123 4.49 0.00 -31.40
C THR A 123 3.58 0.86 -30.51
N LEU A 124 3.44 2.15 -30.84
CA LEU A 124 2.47 3.03 -30.18
C LEU A 124 1.04 2.50 -30.27
N GLU A 125 0.66 1.97 -31.44
CA GLU A 125 -0.66 1.39 -31.66
C GLU A 125 -0.92 0.17 -30.76
N GLN A 126 0.09 -0.69 -30.61
CA GLN A 126 0.01 -1.83 -29.69
C GLN A 126 -0.03 -1.40 -28.23
N CYS A 127 0.76 -0.39 -27.84
CA CYS A 127 0.68 0.19 -26.50
C CYS A 127 -0.71 0.74 -26.19
N GLU A 128 -1.34 1.42 -27.16
CA GLU A 128 -2.70 1.94 -27.01
C GLU A 128 -3.74 0.80 -26.92
N SER A 129 -3.73 -0.12 -27.87
CA SER A 129 -4.75 -1.17 -27.95
C SER A 129 -4.69 -2.14 -26.77
N GLU A 130 -3.49 -2.60 -26.39
CA GLU A 130 -3.32 -3.52 -25.27
C GLU A 130 -3.51 -2.80 -23.92
N GLY A 131 -3.02 -1.55 -23.81
CA GLY A 131 -3.18 -0.76 -22.60
C GLY A 131 -4.66 -0.42 -22.30
N LYS A 132 -5.51 -0.24 -23.33
CA LYS A 132 -6.96 -0.06 -23.15
C LYS A 132 -7.67 -1.32 -22.66
N GLN A 133 -7.12 -2.50 -22.93
CA GLN A 133 -7.71 -3.78 -22.55
C GLN A 133 -7.23 -4.31 -21.19
N ASP A 134 -6.00 -3.97 -20.80
CA ASP A 134 -5.37 -4.46 -19.57
C ASP A 134 -4.88 -3.30 -18.68
N ILE A 135 -5.51 -3.18 -17.51
CA ILE A 135 -5.16 -2.15 -16.51
C ILE A 135 -3.71 -2.28 -16.00
N THR A 136 -3.12 -3.48 -16.04
CA THR A 136 -1.73 -3.70 -15.64
C THR A 136 -0.78 -3.10 -16.67
N ILE A 137 -1.06 -3.31 -17.97
CA ILE A 137 -0.31 -2.69 -19.06
C ILE A 137 -0.47 -1.18 -19.01
N ALA A 138 -1.69 -0.66 -18.86
CA ALA A 138 -1.94 0.77 -18.71
C ALA A 138 -1.14 1.37 -17.54
N THR A 139 -1.09 0.69 -16.41
CA THR A 139 -0.33 1.12 -15.24
C THR A 139 1.18 1.16 -15.50
N ASN A 140 1.73 0.13 -16.14
CA ASN A 140 3.14 0.07 -16.51
C ASN A 140 3.52 1.20 -17.48
N LEU A 141 2.64 1.52 -18.44
CA LEU A 141 2.85 2.63 -19.37
C LEU A 141 2.75 4.01 -18.68
N LEU A 142 1.88 4.16 -17.67
CA LEU A 142 1.82 5.37 -16.85
C LEU A 142 3.10 5.63 -16.06
N GLU A 143 3.80 4.57 -15.65
CA GLU A 143 5.06 4.63 -14.91
C GLU A 143 6.30 4.66 -15.82
N ALA A 144 6.09 4.75 -17.13
CA ALA A 144 7.15 4.70 -18.12
C ALA A 144 8.17 5.84 -17.95
N ARG A 145 9.46 5.48 -17.95
CA ARG A 145 10.60 6.38 -17.84
C ARG A 145 11.57 6.12 -18.98
N PHE A 146 11.91 7.18 -19.72
CA PHE A 146 12.86 7.11 -20.82
C PHE A 146 14.27 6.77 -20.32
N LEU A 147 14.94 5.82 -20.98
CA LEU A 147 16.35 5.49 -20.75
C LEU A 147 17.24 6.00 -21.88
N THR A 148 17.01 5.53 -23.11
CA THR A 148 17.81 5.90 -24.27
C THR A 148 17.06 5.64 -25.58
N GLY A 149 17.58 6.15 -26.73
CA GLY A 149 16.99 5.98 -28.05
C GLY A 149 16.15 7.16 -28.52
N ASN A 150 15.08 6.90 -29.26
CA ASN A 150 14.21 7.93 -29.86
C ASN A 150 13.32 8.62 -28.82
N ARG A 151 13.78 9.73 -28.27
CA ARG A 151 13.04 10.51 -27.27
C ARG A 151 11.71 11.07 -27.77
N PRO A 152 11.60 11.66 -28.98
CA PRO A 152 10.33 12.13 -29.51
C PRO A 152 9.25 11.05 -29.57
N HIS A 153 9.62 9.80 -29.86
CA HIS A 153 8.69 8.68 -29.90
C HIS A 153 8.15 8.34 -28.49
N PHE A 154 9.02 8.38 -27.48
CA PHE A 154 8.59 8.26 -26.09
C PHE A 154 7.67 9.40 -25.64
N ASP A 155 7.93 10.65 -26.08
CA ASP A 155 7.10 11.79 -25.70
C ASP A 155 5.67 11.64 -26.25
N VAL A 156 5.50 11.07 -27.46
CA VAL A 156 4.18 10.72 -28.01
C VAL A 156 3.47 9.64 -27.17
N LEU A 157 4.19 8.59 -26.73
CA LEU A 157 3.65 7.58 -25.81
C LEU A 157 3.17 8.22 -24.50
N ASN A 158 3.96 9.10 -23.93
CA ASN A 158 3.65 9.77 -22.66
C ASN A 158 2.41 10.66 -22.76
N GLU A 159 2.19 11.33 -23.89
CA GLU A 159 0.96 12.09 -24.16
C GLU A 159 -0.25 11.19 -24.42
N LEU A 160 -0.07 10.09 -25.16
CA LEU A 160 -1.10 9.08 -25.40
C LEU A 160 -1.68 8.54 -24.07
N VAL A 161 -0.80 8.13 -23.17
CA VAL A 161 -1.19 7.50 -21.90
C VAL A 161 -1.93 8.48 -20.97
N LYS A 162 -1.64 9.78 -21.07
CA LYS A 162 -2.33 10.83 -20.30
C LYS A 162 -3.71 11.17 -20.86
N ASN A 163 -3.99 10.85 -22.13
CA ASN A 163 -5.26 11.19 -22.77
C ASN A 163 -6.44 10.49 -22.05
N ALA A 164 -7.58 11.19 -21.94
CA ALA A 164 -8.80 10.64 -21.36
C ALA A 164 -9.37 9.48 -22.19
N ASP A 165 -9.13 9.48 -23.51
CA ASP A 165 -9.55 8.41 -24.42
C ASP A 165 -8.76 7.09 -24.24
N PHE A 166 -7.58 7.16 -23.59
CA PHE A 166 -6.83 5.96 -23.22
C PHE A 166 -7.49 5.23 -22.05
N TRP A 167 -7.74 5.95 -20.94
CA TRP A 167 -8.56 5.54 -19.82
C TRP A 167 -9.24 6.79 -19.24
N SER A 168 -10.55 6.75 -18.97
CA SER A 168 -11.17 7.81 -18.19
C SER A 168 -10.63 7.79 -16.75
N LYS A 169 -10.66 8.93 -16.07
CA LYS A 169 -10.22 9.00 -14.65
C LYS A 169 -11.07 8.09 -13.76
N GLU A 170 -12.37 8.01 -14.05
CA GLU A 170 -13.33 7.19 -13.31
C GLU A 170 -13.14 5.70 -13.56
N ASP A 171 -13.04 5.26 -14.81
CA ASP A 171 -12.86 3.84 -15.15
C ASP A 171 -11.53 3.32 -14.62
N PHE A 172 -10.45 4.11 -14.75
CA PHE A 172 -9.14 3.76 -14.19
C PHE A 172 -9.20 3.61 -12.67
N PHE A 173 -9.82 4.56 -11.97
CA PHE A 173 -10.02 4.51 -10.54
C PHE A 173 -10.81 3.26 -10.12
N ASN A 174 -11.95 3.00 -10.76
CA ASN A 174 -12.80 1.86 -10.43
C ASN A 174 -12.08 0.53 -10.69
N ALA A 175 -11.35 0.39 -11.80
CA ALA A 175 -10.57 -0.80 -12.10
C ALA A 175 -9.45 -1.04 -11.05
N LYS A 176 -8.75 0.02 -10.62
CA LYS A 176 -7.69 -0.09 -9.61
C LYS A 176 -8.22 -0.39 -8.21
N VAL A 177 -9.38 0.16 -7.85
CA VAL A 177 -10.04 -0.18 -6.57
C VAL A 177 -10.54 -1.63 -6.59
N GLN A 178 -11.07 -2.10 -7.73
CA GLN A 178 -11.47 -3.50 -7.88
C GLN A 178 -10.27 -4.45 -7.71
N GLU A 179 -9.13 -4.14 -8.32
CA GLU A 179 -7.86 -4.87 -8.13
C GLU A 179 -7.45 -4.92 -6.64
N GLN A 180 -7.63 -3.81 -5.90
CA GLN A 180 -7.35 -3.76 -4.46
C GLN A 180 -8.28 -4.69 -3.67
N ILE A 181 -9.59 -4.68 -3.95
CA ILE A 181 -10.57 -5.53 -3.27
C ILE A 181 -10.22 -7.01 -3.48
N GLU A 182 -9.97 -7.43 -4.71
CA GLU A 182 -9.61 -8.80 -5.05
C GLU A 182 -8.28 -9.24 -4.39
N ARG A 183 -7.32 -8.32 -4.33
CA ARG A 183 -6.07 -8.54 -3.62
C ARG A 183 -6.29 -8.72 -2.12
N TYR A 184 -7.08 -7.87 -1.48
CA TYR A 184 -7.38 -7.97 -0.06
C TYR A 184 -8.05 -9.30 0.30
N GLN A 185 -8.99 -9.78 -0.52
CA GLN A 185 -9.62 -11.09 -0.32
C GLN A 185 -8.59 -12.24 -0.28
N ARG A 186 -7.57 -12.20 -1.14
CA ARG A 186 -6.47 -13.20 -1.16
C ARG A 186 -5.61 -13.18 0.11
N TYR A 187 -5.59 -12.07 0.83
CA TYR A 187 -4.84 -11.88 2.08
C TYR A 187 -5.77 -11.81 3.30
N HIS A 188 -6.92 -12.50 3.24
CA HIS A 188 -7.89 -12.62 4.35
C HIS A 188 -8.43 -11.29 4.88
N ASN A 189 -8.38 -10.23 4.09
CA ASN A 189 -8.82 -8.86 4.42
C ASN A 189 -8.17 -8.29 5.70
N THR A 190 -6.95 -8.72 6.04
CA THR A 190 -6.23 -8.23 7.21
C THR A 190 -4.77 -7.90 6.92
N ALA A 191 -4.29 -6.85 7.58
CA ALA A 191 -2.88 -6.47 7.62
C ALA A 191 -2.08 -7.29 8.66
N TYR A 192 -2.77 -7.98 9.58
CA TYR A 192 -2.20 -8.50 10.82
C TYR A 192 -1.89 -10.00 10.81
N ASN A 193 -1.65 -10.58 9.63
CA ASN A 193 -1.09 -11.92 9.52
C ASN A 193 0.36 -11.92 10.00
N LEU A 194 0.77 -12.90 10.83
CA LEU A 194 2.12 -12.95 11.40
C LEU A 194 3.24 -13.25 10.37
N GLU A 195 2.89 -13.79 9.21
CA GLU A 195 3.80 -13.97 8.07
C GLU A 195 3.32 -13.13 6.86
N PRO A 196 3.35 -11.78 6.95
CA PRO A 196 2.77 -10.91 5.95
C PRO A 196 3.61 -10.83 4.68
N ASP A 197 2.96 -10.50 3.57
CA ASP A 197 3.62 -10.05 2.35
C ASP A 197 3.81 -8.53 2.40
N ILE A 198 5.07 -8.05 2.35
CA ILE A 198 5.41 -6.62 2.47
C ILE A 198 4.80 -5.77 1.34
N LYS A 199 4.61 -6.38 0.17
CA LYS A 199 4.12 -5.69 -1.03
C LYS A 199 2.59 -5.78 -1.16
N TYR A 200 2.02 -6.98 -0.95
CA TYR A 200 0.64 -7.27 -1.35
C TYR A 200 -0.36 -7.36 -0.20
N SER A 201 0.05 -7.57 1.05
CA SER A 201 -0.87 -7.52 2.19
C SER A 201 -1.57 -6.15 2.30
N PRO A 202 -2.78 -6.08 2.88
CA PRO A 202 -3.41 -4.80 3.19
C PRO A 202 -2.48 -3.87 3.96
N GLY A 203 -2.38 -2.61 3.56
CA GLY A 203 -1.41 -1.65 4.09
C GLY A 203 0.02 -1.82 3.57
N GLY A 204 0.29 -2.80 2.70
CA GLY A 204 1.59 -2.99 2.06
C GLY A 204 1.90 -1.97 0.96
N LEU A 205 3.06 -2.15 0.32
CA LEU A 205 3.55 -1.19 -0.69
C LEU A 205 2.60 -1.03 -1.89
N ARG A 206 1.77 -2.03 -2.19
CA ARG A 206 0.80 -1.94 -3.28
C ARG A 206 -0.32 -0.93 -3.01
N ASP A 207 -0.64 -0.63 -1.75
CA ASP A 207 -1.59 0.42 -1.40
C ASP A 207 -1.00 1.81 -1.63
N LEU A 208 0.28 2.01 -1.33
CA LEU A 208 0.98 3.24 -1.70
C LEU A 208 1.03 3.42 -3.23
N HIS A 209 1.32 2.34 -3.98
CA HIS A 209 1.32 2.40 -5.44
C HIS A 209 -0.06 2.76 -5.99
N LEU A 210 -1.14 2.25 -5.39
CA LEU A 210 -2.50 2.63 -5.78
C LEU A 210 -2.73 4.14 -5.66
N LEU A 211 -2.30 4.75 -4.56
CA LEU A 211 -2.38 6.21 -4.38
C LEU A 211 -1.61 6.97 -5.46
N TYR A 212 -0.37 6.53 -5.75
CA TYR A 212 0.43 7.14 -6.82
C TYR A 212 -0.26 7.04 -8.18
N TRP A 213 -0.81 5.88 -8.53
CA TRP A 213 -1.45 5.69 -9.83
C TRP A 213 -2.71 6.54 -9.98
N VAL A 214 -3.53 6.62 -8.93
CA VAL A 214 -4.73 7.48 -8.92
C VAL A 214 -4.34 8.95 -9.05
N ALA A 215 -3.34 9.41 -8.26
CA ALA A 215 -2.87 10.78 -8.32
C ALA A 215 -2.21 11.11 -9.67
N LEU A 216 -1.39 10.22 -10.20
CA LEU A 216 -0.73 10.37 -11.49
C LEU A 216 -1.77 10.48 -12.62
N ARG A 217 -2.77 9.60 -12.61
CA ARG A 217 -3.86 9.63 -13.61
C ARG A 217 -4.73 10.87 -13.49
N HIS A 218 -4.96 11.35 -12.26
CA HIS A 218 -5.84 12.51 -12.02
C HIS A 218 -5.16 13.84 -12.30
N SER A 219 -3.97 14.07 -11.75
CA SER A 219 -3.28 15.36 -11.70
C SER A 219 -1.88 15.36 -12.32
N GLY A 220 -1.39 14.20 -12.79
CA GLY A 220 -0.01 14.06 -13.25
C GLY A 220 1.03 14.03 -12.11
N ALA A 221 0.61 13.90 -10.86
CA ALA A 221 1.51 13.88 -9.70
C ALA A 221 2.29 12.56 -9.63
N LEU A 222 3.62 12.65 -9.81
CA LEU A 222 4.54 11.50 -9.84
C LEU A 222 5.10 11.12 -8.46
N THR A 223 5.00 12.00 -7.47
CA THR A 223 5.60 11.80 -6.15
C THR A 223 4.63 12.18 -5.03
N LEU A 224 4.87 11.68 -3.81
CA LEU A 224 4.08 12.10 -2.63
C LEU A 224 4.18 13.60 -2.37
N GLU A 225 5.32 14.21 -2.67
CA GLU A 225 5.53 15.67 -2.58
C GLU A 225 4.61 16.42 -3.53
N ALA A 226 4.47 15.93 -4.77
CA ALA A 226 3.56 16.52 -5.75
C ALA A 226 2.08 16.33 -5.32
N ILE A 227 1.75 15.19 -4.72
CA ILE A 227 0.42 14.93 -4.15
C ILE A 227 0.13 15.88 -2.98
N LEU A 228 1.12 16.14 -2.11
CA LEU A 228 1.00 17.12 -1.04
C LEU A 228 0.79 18.54 -1.59
N GLN A 229 1.58 18.94 -2.59
CA GLN A 229 1.47 20.27 -3.23
C GLN A 229 0.12 20.48 -3.92
N SER A 230 -0.53 19.42 -4.40
CA SER A 230 -1.88 19.48 -4.95
C SER A 230 -2.98 19.69 -3.90
N GLY A 231 -2.65 19.60 -2.62
CA GLY A 231 -3.61 19.68 -1.51
C GLY A 231 -4.47 18.43 -1.29
N PHE A 232 -4.18 17.35 -2.03
CA PHE A 232 -4.93 16.10 -1.91
C PHE A 232 -4.65 15.36 -0.60
N ILE A 233 -3.41 15.45 -0.08
CA ILE A 233 -3.00 14.96 1.24
C ILE A 233 -2.59 16.11 2.15
N TYR A 234 -2.80 15.94 3.46
CA TYR A 234 -2.36 16.92 4.46
C TYR A 234 -0.90 16.68 4.86
N PRO A 235 -0.18 17.71 5.36
CA PRO A 235 1.23 17.56 5.75
C PRO A 235 1.50 16.41 6.72
N GLN A 236 0.59 16.16 7.64
CA GLN A 236 0.67 15.10 8.62
C GLN A 236 0.47 13.71 8.01
N GLU A 237 -0.54 13.55 7.13
CA GLU A 237 -0.77 12.33 6.34
C GLU A 237 0.48 12.00 5.49
N TYR A 238 1.07 13.03 4.87
CA TYR A 238 2.31 12.92 4.09
C TYR A 238 3.47 12.40 4.95
N GLN A 239 3.70 13.01 6.13
CA GLN A 239 4.79 12.59 7.01
C GLN A 239 4.62 11.13 7.46
N GLN A 240 3.42 10.75 7.87
CA GLN A 240 3.11 9.38 8.29
C GLN A 240 3.30 8.36 7.15
N LEU A 241 2.90 8.71 5.92
CA LEU A 241 3.12 7.87 4.74
C LEU A 241 4.61 7.73 4.42
N GLN A 242 5.38 8.82 4.47
CA GLN A 242 6.82 8.80 4.20
C GLN A 242 7.60 7.96 5.22
N GLU A 243 7.31 8.10 6.50
CA GLU A 243 7.92 7.29 7.56
C GLU A 243 7.60 5.80 7.38
N SER A 244 6.33 5.48 7.13
CA SER A 244 5.87 4.11 6.94
C SER A 244 6.46 3.48 5.67
N ARG A 245 6.49 4.23 4.56
CA ARG A 245 7.14 3.83 3.30
C ARG A 245 8.63 3.55 3.51
N ALA A 246 9.34 4.46 4.16
CA ALA A 246 10.77 4.29 4.44
C ALA A 246 11.04 3.03 5.26
N PHE A 247 10.20 2.75 6.26
CA PHE A 247 10.34 1.55 7.07
C PHE A 247 10.06 0.27 6.27
N LEU A 248 8.94 0.21 5.51
CA LEU A 248 8.64 -0.95 4.67
C LEU A 248 9.70 -1.18 3.58
N PHE A 249 10.26 -0.11 3.02
CA PHE A 249 11.37 -0.20 2.08
C PHE A 249 12.62 -0.81 2.73
N LYS A 250 12.97 -0.40 3.96
CA LYS A 250 14.08 -1.00 4.72
C LYS A 250 13.85 -2.48 4.97
N VAL A 251 12.64 -2.86 5.43
CA VAL A 251 12.30 -4.27 5.69
C VAL A 251 12.39 -5.10 4.41
N ARG A 252 11.83 -4.60 3.29
CA ARG A 252 11.87 -5.30 2.00
C ARG A 252 13.30 -5.41 1.45
N PHE A 253 14.08 -4.35 1.56
CA PHE A 253 15.46 -4.35 1.10
C PHE A 253 16.30 -5.33 1.91
N ALA A 254 16.20 -5.31 3.24
CA ALA A 254 16.85 -6.27 4.13
C ALA A 254 16.44 -7.72 3.82
N LEU A 255 15.14 -7.96 3.59
CA LEU A 255 14.64 -9.28 3.18
C LEU A 255 15.30 -9.74 1.88
N HIS A 256 15.36 -8.88 0.86
CA HIS A 256 15.96 -9.21 -0.43
C HIS A 256 17.49 -9.41 -0.35
N LEU A 257 18.19 -8.75 0.58
CA LEU A 257 19.63 -8.96 0.79
C LEU A 257 19.93 -10.36 1.34
N ILE A 258 19.06 -10.90 2.19
CA ILE A 258 19.26 -12.23 2.81
C ILE A 258 18.73 -13.39 1.96
N LEU A 259 17.84 -13.11 1.00
CA LEU A 259 17.25 -14.14 0.12
C LEU A 259 18.10 -14.39 -1.12
N LYS A 260 17.93 -15.58 -1.69
CA LYS A 260 18.53 -15.98 -2.98
C LYS A 260 17.54 -15.89 -4.15
N ARG A 261 16.24 -15.85 -3.87
CA ARG A 261 15.16 -15.79 -4.86
C ARG A 261 14.14 -14.76 -4.42
N TYR A 262 13.45 -14.16 -5.36
CA TYR A 262 12.39 -13.19 -5.13
C TYR A 262 11.29 -13.78 -4.24
N ASP A 263 11.04 -13.13 -3.11
CA ASP A 263 9.88 -13.33 -2.26
C ASP A 263 9.70 -12.08 -1.39
N ASN A 264 8.46 -11.67 -1.15
CA ASN A 264 8.12 -10.55 -0.28
C ASN A 264 7.48 -11.00 1.04
N ARG A 265 7.34 -12.30 1.28
CA ARG A 265 6.75 -12.83 2.51
C ARG A 265 7.76 -12.81 3.64
N LEU A 266 7.37 -12.17 4.73
CA LEU A 266 8.19 -12.06 5.94
C LEU A 266 7.90 -13.25 6.87
N LEU A 267 8.38 -14.46 6.45
CA LEU A 267 8.22 -15.70 7.19
C LEU A 267 9.00 -15.66 8.51
N PHE A 268 8.63 -16.46 9.50
CA PHE A 268 9.22 -16.45 10.84
C PHE A 268 10.76 -16.60 10.84
N ASP A 269 11.31 -17.52 10.05
CA ASP A 269 12.76 -17.73 9.93
C ASP A 269 13.49 -16.51 9.33
N ARG A 270 12.80 -15.73 8.49
CA ARG A 270 13.33 -14.52 7.87
C ARG A 270 13.24 -13.32 8.78
N GLN A 271 12.19 -13.23 9.62
CA GLN A 271 11.98 -12.13 10.56
C GLN A 271 13.17 -11.96 11.51
N ILE A 272 13.78 -13.07 11.97
CA ILE A 272 14.94 -13.05 12.84
C ILE A 272 16.11 -12.32 12.15
N LYS A 273 16.49 -12.76 10.94
CA LYS A 273 17.62 -12.19 10.19
C LYS A 273 17.37 -10.75 9.76
N VAL A 274 16.13 -10.43 9.36
CA VAL A 274 15.73 -9.06 9.00
C VAL A 274 15.82 -8.15 10.23
N SER A 275 15.34 -8.59 11.40
CA SER A 275 15.41 -7.79 12.62
C SER A 275 16.85 -7.48 13.05
N GLU A 276 17.75 -8.44 12.90
CA GLU A 276 19.18 -8.27 13.16
C GLU A 276 19.82 -7.24 12.22
N LEU A 277 19.54 -7.34 10.92
CA LEU A 277 20.06 -6.42 9.89
C LEU A 277 19.53 -5.00 10.09
N LEU A 278 18.28 -4.85 10.52
CA LEU A 278 17.67 -3.57 10.86
C LEU A 278 18.16 -2.99 12.19
N GLY A 279 18.98 -3.74 12.96
CA GLY A 279 19.59 -3.27 14.20
C GLY A 279 18.70 -3.38 15.44
N PHE A 280 17.57 -4.11 15.37
CA PHE A 280 16.76 -4.39 16.56
C PHE A 280 17.51 -5.28 17.54
N ARG A 281 17.36 -5.01 18.83
CA ARG A 281 18.02 -5.73 19.91
C ARG A 281 17.03 -6.08 21.01
N GLY A 282 17.26 -7.20 21.69
CA GLY A 282 16.46 -7.70 22.82
C GLY A 282 16.86 -9.12 23.18
N GLU A 283 16.38 -9.61 24.32
CA GLU A 283 16.57 -11.00 24.76
C GLU A 283 15.53 -11.90 24.13
N GLY A 284 15.92 -13.11 23.74
CA GLY A 284 15.01 -14.07 23.10
C GLY A 284 14.36 -13.49 21.82
N ASN A 285 13.04 -13.52 21.78
CA ASN A 285 12.26 -13.04 20.63
C ASN A 285 11.96 -11.54 20.61
N GLN A 286 12.36 -10.79 21.65
CA GLN A 286 12.01 -9.37 21.80
C GLN A 286 12.45 -8.49 20.63
N ALA A 287 13.60 -8.79 19.99
CA ALA A 287 14.08 -8.03 18.84
C ALA A 287 13.11 -8.15 17.65
N VAL A 288 12.66 -9.37 17.36
CA VAL A 288 11.69 -9.66 16.28
C VAL A 288 10.33 -9.04 16.60
N GLU A 289 9.83 -9.24 17.82
CA GLU A 289 8.54 -8.69 18.26
C GLU A 289 8.50 -7.17 18.18
N LYS A 290 9.58 -6.50 18.58
CA LYS A 290 9.72 -5.04 18.42
C LYS A 290 9.68 -4.64 16.94
N MET A 291 10.48 -5.28 16.09
CA MET A 291 10.48 -5.01 14.65
C MET A 291 9.08 -5.20 14.05
N MET A 292 8.42 -6.32 14.36
CA MET A 292 7.10 -6.63 13.82
C MET A 292 6.03 -5.67 14.34
N LYS A 293 6.13 -5.17 15.57
CA LYS A 293 5.23 -4.12 16.07
C LYS A 293 5.34 -2.85 15.21
N TYR A 294 6.55 -2.37 14.92
CA TYR A 294 6.73 -1.24 13.99
C TYR A 294 6.22 -1.55 12.58
N PHE A 295 6.41 -2.80 12.13
CA PHE A 295 5.92 -3.25 10.83
C PHE A 295 4.40 -3.19 10.74
N PHE A 296 3.68 -3.74 11.71
CA PHE A 296 2.22 -3.68 11.74
C PHE A 296 1.68 -2.26 11.89
N GLN A 297 2.35 -1.40 12.67
CA GLN A 297 2.02 0.01 12.75
C GLN A 297 2.18 0.73 11.40
N ALA A 298 3.23 0.41 10.64
CA ALA A 298 3.43 0.97 9.31
C ALA A 298 2.34 0.50 8.33
N LEU A 299 1.99 -0.81 8.32
CA LEU A 299 0.89 -1.33 7.52
C LEU A 299 -0.44 -0.66 7.88
N HIS A 300 -0.72 -0.52 9.18
CA HIS A 300 -1.94 0.12 9.66
C HIS A 300 -2.07 1.57 9.18
N ARG A 301 -1.01 2.38 9.34
CA ARG A 301 -0.99 3.79 8.90
C ARG A 301 -1.19 3.91 7.38
N ILE A 302 -0.49 3.09 6.59
CA ILE A 302 -0.66 3.09 5.13
C ILE A 302 -2.09 2.69 4.77
N SER A 303 -2.64 1.63 5.36
CA SER A 303 -4.02 1.19 5.10
C SER A 303 -5.03 2.27 5.45
N LEU A 304 -4.91 2.87 6.62
CA LEU A 304 -5.80 3.94 7.09
C LEU A 304 -5.80 5.12 6.13
N ILE A 305 -4.62 5.69 5.84
CA ILE A 305 -4.49 6.88 5.01
C ILE A 305 -4.87 6.56 3.55
N SER A 306 -4.45 5.42 3.02
CA SER A 306 -4.79 5.02 1.65
C SER A 306 -6.30 4.87 1.46
N ASN A 307 -6.98 4.18 2.37
CA ASN A 307 -8.43 4.01 2.29
C ASN A 307 -9.18 5.35 2.45
N LEU A 308 -8.71 6.22 3.35
CA LEU A 308 -9.25 7.57 3.50
C LEU A 308 -9.11 8.38 2.21
N LEU A 309 -7.94 8.37 1.58
CA LEU A 309 -7.68 9.14 0.36
C LEU A 309 -8.43 8.58 -0.86
N ILE A 310 -8.55 7.26 -0.99
CA ILE A 310 -9.36 6.61 -2.00
C ILE A 310 -10.83 6.98 -1.84
N GLN A 311 -11.33 6.98 -0.60
CA GLN A 311 -12.70 7.40 -0.30
C GLN A 311 -12.90 8.90 -0.59
N HIS A 312 -11.98 9.76 -0.15
CA HIS A 312 -12.00 11.20 -0.45
C HIS A 312 -12.04 11.49 -1.95
N TYR A 313 -11.26 10.76 -2.74
CA TYR A 313 -11.28 10.88 -4.19
C TYR A 313 -12.65 10.51 -4.77
N ARG A 314 -13.25 9.42 -4.32
CA ARG A 314 -14.58 8.99 -4.76
C ARG A 314 -15.65 10.02 -4.41
N GLU A 315 -15.66 10.53 -3.19
CA GLU A 315 -16.68 11.45 -2.69
C GLU A 315 -16.59 12.84 -3.33
N ASN A 316 -15.39 13.39 -3.45
CA ASN A 316 -15.19 14.80 -3.80
C ASN A 316 -14.81 15.03 -5.28
N VAL A 317 -14.30 14.01 -5.97
CA VAL A 317 -13.85 14.14 -7.35
C VAL A 317 -14.80 13.45 -8.32
N LEU A 318 -15.19 12.20 -8.05
CA LEU A 318 -16.03 11.44 -8.95
C LEU A 318 -17.53 11.72 -8.75
N SER A 319 -17.96 11.94 -7.51
CA SER A 319 -19.39 12.14 -7.17
C SER A 319 -19.83 13.60 -7.15
N SER A 320 -19.00 14.54 -7.58
CA SER A 320 -19.28 15.99 -7.52
C SER A 320 -20.56 16.43 -8.24
N ASN A 321 -21.06 15.65 -9.18
CA ASN A 321 -22.27 15.96 -9.98
C ASN A 321 -23.54 15.22 -9.52
N GLN A 322 -23.49 14.43 -8.44
CA GLN A 322 -24.65 13.69 -7.95
C GLN A 322 -25.57 14.58 -7.09
N ALA A 323 -26.88 14.31 -7.18
CA ALA A 323 -27.86 15.00 -6.32
C ALA A 323 -27.57 14.68 -4.84
N THR A 324 -27.50 15.71 -4.01
CA THR A 324 -27.19 15.59 -2.59
C THR A 324 -28.48 15.36 -1.80
N VAL A 325 -28.57 14.19 -1.12
CA VAL A 325 -29.64 13.86 -0.18
C VAL A 325 -29.11 14.02 1.22
N ILE A 326 -29.69 14.97 1.99
CA ILE A 326 -29.28 15.27 3.37
C ILE A 326 -30.35 14.79 4.33
N HIS A 327 -29.95 14.03 5.35
CA HIS A 327 -30.79 13.62 6.47
C HIS A 327 -30.10 14.03 7.78
N GLN A 328 -30.67 15.02 8.48
CA GLN A 328 -30.15 15.48 9.76
C GLN A 328 -30.44 14.44 10.85
N LEU A 329 -29.42 14.03 11.63
CA LEU A 329 -29.54 13.09 12.73
C LEU A 329 -29.71 13.81 14.07
N ASP A 330 -28.86 14.79 14.31
CA ASP A 330 -28.94 15.68 15.49
C ASP A 330 -28.24 17.04 15.19
N ASP A 331 -27.86 17.78 16.23
CA ASP A 331 -27.21 19.09 16.07
C ASP A 331 -25.77 18.97 15.52
N ASP A 332 -25.09 17.84 15.74
CA ASP A 332 -23.69 17.65 15.42
C ASP A 332 -23.49 16.73 14.19
N PHE A 333 -24.46 15.86 13.87
CA PHE A 333 -24.34 14.84 12.80
C PHE A 333 -25.47 14.90 11.77
N GLN A 334 -25.13 14.50 10.56
CA GLN A 334 -26.05 14.31 9.42
C GLN A 334 -25.57 13.17 8.53
N LEU A 335 -26.47 12.62 7.73
CA LEU A 335 -26.15 11.74 6.60
C LEU A 335 -26.22 12.54 5.32
N ILE A 336 -25.16 12.45 4.51
CA ILE A 336 -25.12 12.98 3.15
C ILE A 336 -24.86 11.77 2.22
N ASN A 337 -25.81 11.44 1.36
CA ASN A 337 -25.71 10.30 0.45
C ASN A 337 -25.25 9.01 1.17
N GLN A 338 -25.84 8.69 2.33
CA GLN A 338 -25.51 7.57 3.21
C GLN A 338 -24.11 7.66 3.87
N CYS A 339 -23.41 8.78 3.79
CA CYS A 339 -22.19 9.01 4.53
C CYS A 339 -22.46 9.83 5.80
N LEU A 340 -21.95 9.38 6.95
CA LEU A 340 -21.99 10.12 8.22
C LEU A 340 -21.03 11.29 8.17
N CYS A 341 -21.59 12.48 8.29
CA CYS A 341 -20.87 13.74 8.22
C CYS A 341 -21.05 14.53 9.51
N LEU A 342 -19.99 15.22 9.93
CA LEU A 342 -20.09 16.27 10.93
C LEU A 342 -20.76 17.51 10.32
N ARG A 343 -21.63 18.16 11.07
CA ARG A 343 -22.21 19.46 10.70
C ARG A 343 -21.27 20.62 11.01
N ASN A 344 -20.36 20.42 11.98
CA ASN A 344 -19.29 21.34 12.33
C ASN A 344 -17.98 20.56 12.54
N SER A 345 -16.91 20.99 11.91
CA SER A 345 -15.60 20.35 11.96
C SER A 345 -14.96 20.29 13.36
N ARG A 346 -15.39 21.15 14.30
CA ARG A 346 -14.87 21.23 15.66
C ARG A 346 -15.59 20.34 16.69
N VAL A 347 -16.63 19.61 16.29
CA VAL A 347 -17.46 18.81 17.21
C VAL A 347 -16.61 17.90 18.10
N PHE A 348 -15.68 17.16 17.55
CA PHE A 348 -14.86 16.23 18.34
C PHE A 348 -13.82 16.91 19.22
N GLN A 349 -13.38 18.12 18.87
CA GLN A 349 -12.47 18.92 19.70
C GLN A 349 -13.21 19.55 20.89
N GLU A 350 -14.42 20.05 20.66
CA GLU A 350 -15.27 20.71 21.69
C GLU A 350 -15.96 19.69 22.59
N LYS A 351 -16.33 18.52 22.03
CA LYS A 351 -17.11 17.45 22.69
C LYS A 351 -16.50 16.09 22.37
N PRO A 352 -15.36 15.70 22.96
CA PRO A 352 -14.65 14.45 22.61
C PRO A 352 -15.51 13.19 22.76
N GLU A 353 -16.47 13.18 23.68
CA GLU A 353 -17.42 12.07 23.86
C GLU A 353 -18.32 11.82 22.64
N ARG A 354 -18.48 12.81 21.74
CA ARG A 354 -19.24 12.68 20.49
C ARG A 354 -18.56 11.73 19.49
N ILE A 355 -17.26 11.46 19.67
CA ILE A 355 -16.54 10.43 18.90
C ILE A 355 -17.28 9.10 19.00
N LEU A 356 -17.79 8.74 20.17
CA LEU A 356 -18.52 7.46 20.36
C LEU A 356 -19.91 7.46 19.71
N ASP A 357 -20.56 8.62 19.61
CA ASP A 357 -21.83 8.73 18.90
C ASP A 357 -21.69 8.50 17.39
N LEU A 358 -20.54 8.83 16.78
CA LEU A 358 -20.25 8.48 15.39
C LEU A 358 -20.40 6.97 15.15
N PHE A 359 -19.83 6.15 16.05
CA PHE A 359 -19.90 4.69 15.95
C PHE A 359 -21.27 4.15 16.37
N PHE A 360 -21.98 4.83 17.28
CA PHE A 360 -23.37 4.52 17.57
C PHE A 360 -24.23 4.68 16.31
N TYR A 361 -24.10 5.79 15.58
CA TYR A 361 -24.85 5.97 14.32
C TYR A 361 -24.51 4.92 13.26
N LEU A 362 -23.26 4.44 13.19
CA LEU A 362 -22.91 3.32 12.30
C LEU A 362 -23.70 2.04 12.61
N THR A 363 -24.05 1.79 13.88
CA THR A 363 -24.89 0.63 14.25
C THR A 363 -26.36 0.84 13.92
N GLN A 364 -26.82 2.09 13.82
CA GLN A 364 -28.23 2.42 13.50
C GLN A 364 -28.50 2.43 12.00
N TYR A 365 -27.50 2.76 11.20
CA TYR A 365 -27.61 2.90 9.76
C TYR A 365 -26.66 1.90 9.07
N GLU A 366 -27.17 0.68 8.79
CA GLU A 366 -26.34 -0.43 8.27
C GLU A 366 -25.61 -0.10 6.96
N GLN A 367 -26.20 0.72 6.10
CA GLN A 367 -25.63 1.11 4.82
C GLN A 367 -24.70 2.33 4.94
N ALA A 368 -24.64 2.98 6.11
CA ALA A 368 -23.84 4.18 6.27
C ALA A 368 -22.34 3.85 6.36
N ASN A 369 -21.55 4.72 5.72
CA ASN A 369 -20.11 4.84 5.90
C ASN A 369 -19.78 6.17 6.56
N ILE A 370 -18.55 6.36 7.04
CA ILE A 370 -18.11 7.65 7.57
C ILE A 370 -17.52 8.45 6.41
N HIS A 371 -17.93 9.70 6.21
CA HIS A 371 -17.37 10.59 5.18
C HIS A 371 -15.89 10.88 5.43
N SER A 372 -15.10 11.00 4.38
CA SER A 372 -13.64 11.19 4.46
C SER A 372 -13.24 12.41 5.30
N ASP A 373 -13.95 13.54 5.18
CA ASP A 373 -13.67 14.73 5.99
C ASP A 373 -13.98 14.50 7.48
N THR A 374 -15.02 13.71 7.80
CA THR A 374 -15.32 13.31 9.18
C THR A 374 -14.20 12.42 9.75
N LEU A 375 -13.68 11.49 8.94
CA LEU A 375 -12.52 10.68 9.33
C LEU A 375 -11.26 11.52 9.56
N ARG A 376 -10.99 12.53 8.73
CA ARG A 376 -9.89 13.48 8.96
C ARG A 376 -10.04 14.24 10.26
N GLN A 377 -11.23 14.76 10.54
CA GLN A 377 -11.51 15.44 11.82
C GLN A 377 -11.39 14.50 13.01
N LEU A 378 -11.80 13.24 12.86
CA LEU A 378 -11.59 12.19 13.88
C LEU A 378 -10.10 12.01 14.18
N GLN A 379 -9.27 11.80 13.15
CA GLN A 379 -7.82 11.60 13.33
C GLN A 379 -7.16 12.81 14.01
N ILE A 380 -7.43 14.03 13.53
CA ILE A 380 -6.91 15.27 14.14
C ILE A 380 -7.33 15.37 15.61
N SER A 381 -8.58 15.03 15.92
CA SER A 381 -9.11 15.15 17.29
C SER A 381 -8.53 14.09 18.23
N LEU A 382 -8.31 12.86 17.74
CA LEU A 382 -7.68 11.80 18.54
C LEU A 382 -6.25 12.14 18.98
N GLU A 383 -5.49 12.82 18.12
CA GLU A 383 -4.13 13.27 18.45
C GLU A 383 -4.11 14.45 19.44
N GLN A 384 -5.16 15.24 19.46
CA GLN A 384 -5.29 16.44 20.30
C GLN A 384 -6.10 16.20 21.57
N LEU A 385 -6.48 14.95 21.88
CA LEU A 385 -7.25 14.64 23.08
C LEU A 385 -6.53 15.12 24.34
N PRO A 386 -7.20 15.94 25.21
CA PRO A 386 -6.59 16.45 26.43
C PRO A 386 -6.42 15.37 27.50
N GLN A 387 -7.20 14.29 27.41
CA GLN A 387 -7.22 13.15 28.31
C GLN A 387 -7.77 11.92 27.56
N LYS A 388 -7.62 10.75 28.14
CA LYS A 388 -8.16 9.51 27.56
C LYS A 388 -9.70 9.55 27.53
N LEU A 389 -10.30 9.03 26.47
CA LEU A 389 -11.76 9.02 26.34
C LEU A 389 -12.45 8.31 27.52
N CYS A 390 -11.87 7.24 28.07
CA CYS A 390 -12.43 6.54 29.24
C CYS A 390 -12.41 7.36 30.53
N GLU A 391 -11.67 8.45 30.60
CA GLU A 391 -11.64 9.36 31.76
C GLU A 391 -12.80 10.36 31.72
N ILE A 392 -13.47 10.52 30.56
CA ILE A 392 -14.62 11.40 30.37
C ILE A 392 -15.91 10.65 30.79
N PRO A 393 -16.65 11.07 31.82
CA PRO A 393 -17.86 10.36 32.30
C PRO A 393 -18.90 10.13 31.19
N ALA A 394 -19.21 11.15 30.39
CA ALA A 394 -20.14 11.02 29.28
C ALA A 394 -19.69 10.04 28.20
N ALA A 395 -18.39 9.92 27.96
CA ALA A 395 -17.84 8.93 27.03
C ALA A 395 -18.00 7.49 27.55
N ARG A 396 -17.88 7.28 28.88
CA ARG A 396 -18.12 5.95 29.48
C ARG A 396 -19.55 5.47 29.27
N GLU A 397 -20.53 6.34 29.51
CA GLU A 397 -21.95 6.01 29.29
C GLU A 397 -22.22 5.66 27.82
N LYS A 398 -21.68 6.45 26.90
CA LYS A 398 -21.82 6.22 25.45
C LYS A 398 -21.14 4.91 25.01
N PHE A 399 -19.96 4.60 25.54
CA PHE A 399 -19.25 3.36 25.25
C PHE A 399 -20.06 2.12 25.71
N LEU A 400 -20.61 2.14 26.93
CA LEU A 400 -21.47 1.06 27.42
C LEU A 400 -22.76 0.92 26.60
N ARG A 401 -23.30 2.04 26.09
CA ARG A 401 -24.47 2.03 25.21
C ARG A 401 -24.22 1.27 23.90
N LEU A 402 -22.97 1.25 23.39
CA LEU A 402 -22.64 0.52 22.17
C LEU A 402 -22.88 -0.99 22.31
N PHE A 403 -22.59 -1.60 23.46
CA PHE A 403 -22.77 -3.04 23.66
C PHE A 403 -24.23 -3.50 23.53
N ASN A 404 -25.20 -2.60 23.73
CA ASN A 404 -26.61 -2.89 23.58
C ASN A 404 -27.11 -2.75 22.13
N GLN A 405 -26.24 -2.43 21.17
CA GLN A 405 -26.62 -2.25 19.79
C GLN A 405 -26.43 -3.55 18.98
N PRO A 406 -27.29 -3.82 17.98
CA PRO A 406 -27.08 -4.94 17.07
C PRO A 406 -25.83 -4.75 16.24
N ASN A 407 -25.15 -5.85 15.92
CA ASN A 407 -23.94 -5.83 15.09
C ASN A 407 -22.84 -4.87 15.60
N THR A 408 -22.76 -4.66 16.91
CA THR A 408 -21.90 -3.65 17.52
C THR A 408 -20.42 -3.93 17.27
N ILE A 409 -20.02 -5.21 17.32
CA ILE A 409 -18.60 -5.55 17.06
C ILE A 409 -18.24 -5.21 15.63
N LYS A 410 -19.02 -5.69 14.68
CA LYS A 410 -18.79 -5.45 13.25
C LYS A 410 -18.91 -3.97 12.88
N ARG A 411 -19.91 -3.26 13.41
CA ARG A 411 -20.27 -1.90 12.97
C ARG A 411 -19.67 -0.78 13.83
N ALA A 412 -19.23 -1.08 15.05
CA ALA A 412 -18.61 -0.09 15.92
C ALA A 412 -17.17 -0.48 16.31
N PHE A 413 -16.94 -1.64 16.93
CA PHE A 413 -15.61 -1.98 17.47
C PHE A 413 -14.55 -2.19 16.38
N VAL A 414 -14.88 -2.87 15.27
CA VAL A 414 -13.94 -3.04 14.15
C VAL A 414 -13.54 -1.68 13.56
N PRO A 415 -14.46 -0.76 13.20
CA PRO A 415 -14.08 0.59 12.78
C PRO A 415 -13.37 1.39 13.87
N MET A 416 -13.76 1.28 15.15
CA MET A 416 -13.06 1.95 16.26
C MET A 416 -11.60 1.48 16.38
N HIS A 417 -11.33 0.20 16.17
CA HIS A 417 -9.96 -0.33 16.08
C HIS A 417 -9.24 0.26 14.86
N GLN A 418 -9.87 0.15 13.70
CA GLN A 418 -9.30 0.63 12.43
C GLN A 418 -8.92 2.11 12.48
N TYR A 419 -9.72 2.95 13.17
CA TYR A 419 -9.49 4.40 13.24
C TYR A 419 -8.79 4.84 14.53
N GLY A 420 -8.28 3.90 15.36
CA GLY A 420 -7.49 4.20 16.56
C GLY A 420 -8.32 4.62 17.78
N VAL A 421 -9.65 4.56 17.71
CA VAL A 421 -10.55 4.99 18.81
C VAL A 421 -10.49 4.02 19.98
N LEU A 422 -10.36 2.69 19.73
CA LEU A 422 -10.19 1.72 20.81
C LEU A 422 -8.90 1.98 21.60
N THR A 423 -7.83 2.33 20.93
CA THR A 423 -6.53 2.67 21.54
C THR A 423 -6.65 3.96 22.37
N ALA A 424 -7.41 4.96 21.89
CA ALA A 424 -7.66 6.21 22.61
C ALA A 424 -8.62 6.03 23.79
N TYR A 425 -9.48 5.02 23.78
CA TYR A 425 -10.42 4.73 24.84
C TYR A 425 -9.87 3.76 25.87
N LEU A 426 -9.30 2.61 25.45
CA LEU A 426 -8.81 1.53 26.31
C LEU A 426 -7.27 1.53 26.38
N PRO A 427 -6.63 1.95 27.49
CA PRO A 427 -5.18 1.89 27.65
C PRO A 427 -4.61 0.47 27.45
N GLN A 428 -5.38 -0.55 27.83
CA GLN A 428 -5.00 -1.97 27.65
C GLN A 428 -4.96 -2.35 26.16
N TRP A 429 -5.82 -1.76 25.33
CA TRP A 429 -5.82 -1.99 23.89
C TRP A 429 -4.53 -1.47 23.24
N GLN A 430 -4.05 -0.31 23.68
CA GLN A 430 -2.76 0.25 23.22
C GLN A 430 -1.58 -0.70 23.47
N ALA A 431 -1.64 -1.46 24.56
CA ALA A 431 -0.59 -2.42 24.90
C ALA A 431 -0.52 -3.61 23.92
N ILE A 432 -1.69 -4.06 23.45
CA ILE A 432 -1.81 -5.23 22.57
C ILE A 432 -1.87 -4.90 21.08
N GLU A 433 -2.02 -3.62 20.72
CA GLU A 433 -2.12 -3.16 19.32
C GLU A 433 -0.85 -3.50 18.54
N GLY A 434 -1.02 -4.31 17.49
CA GLY A 434 0.07 -4.84 16.68
C GLY A 434 1.06 -5.74 17.46
N LEU A 435 0.67 -6.22 18.65
CA LEU A 435 1.49 -7.12 19.45
C LEU A 435 1.49 -8.51 18.83
N MET A 436 2.66 -8.98 18.43
CA MET A 436 2.88 -10.33 17.97
C MET A 436 3.46 -11.19 19.09
N GLN A 437 2.97 -12.41 19.23
CA GLN A 437 3.67 -13.48 19.94
C GLN A 437 4.43 -14.31 18.90
N PHE A 438 5.74 -14.38 19.04
CA PHE A 438 6.58 -15.12 18.10
C PHE A 438 6.51 -16.62 18.41
N ASP A 439 5.43 -17.25 17.97
CA ASP A 439 5.18 -18.69 18.07
C ASP A 439 4.44 -19.21 16.81
N LEU A 440 4.41 -20.54 16.67
CA LEU A 440 3.79 -21.21 15.52
C LEU A 440 2.28 -21.49 15.70
N PHE A 441 1.67 -21.12 16.82
CA PHE A 441 0.28 -21.43 17.13
C PHE A 441 -0.67 -20.29 16.76
N HIS A 442 -0.17 -19.05 16.71
CA HIS A 442 -0.96 -17.88 16.37
C HIS A 442 -0.77 -17.51 14.89
N ILE A 443 -1.82 -16.98 14.30
CA ILE A 443 -1.84 -16.53 12.88
C ILE A 443 -1.92 -15.00 12.82
N TYR A 444 -2.48 -14.37 13.86
CA TYR A 444 -2.77 -12.95 13.92
C TYR A 444 -2.12 -12.29 15.14
N THR A 445 -1.98 -10.97 15.10
CA THR A 445 -1.65 -10.17 16.29
C THR A 445 -2.72 -10.30 17.37
N VAL A 446 -2.36 -9.97 18.61
CA VAL A 446 -3.26 -10.16 19.79
C VAL A 446 -4.54 -9.34 19.64
N ASP A 447 -4.46 -8.11 19.19
CA ASP A 447 -5.60 -7.22 18.93
C ASP A 447 -6.52 -7.75 17.83
N GLU A 448 -5.97 -8.15 16.68
CA GLU A 448 -6.74 -8.73 15.57
C GLU A 448 -7.40 -10.06 16.00
N HIS A 449 -6.65 -10.93 16.70
CA HIS A 449 -7.20 -12.17 17.23
C HIS A 449 -8.37 -11.89 18.17
N THR A 450 -8.22 -10.93 19.08
CA THR A 450 -9.29 -10.53 20.02
C THR A 450 -10.54 -10.06 19.26
N LEU A 451 -10.39 -9.19 18.27
CA LEU A 451 -11.51 -8.72 17.44
C LEU A 451 -12.19 -9.87 16.68
N ARG A 452 -11.42 -10.82 16.14
CA ARG A 452 -11.98 -12.00 15.45
C ARG A 452 -12.77 -12.90 16.39
N VAL A 453 -12.30 -13.06 17.63
CA VAL A 453 -13.07 -13.78 18.67
C VAL A 453 -14.37 -13.05 18.95
N MET A 454 -14.35 -11.73 19.16
CA MET A 454 -15.55 -10.92 19.39
C MET A 454 -16.53 -11.00 18.21
N LEU A 455 -16.04 -10.91 16.97
CA LEU A 455 -16.87 -11.09 15.75
C LEU A 455 -17.50 -12.48 15.69
N LYS A 456 -16.74 -13.53 16.05
CA LYS A 456 -17.29 -14.89 16.10
C LYS A 456 -18.36 -15.02 17.17
N LEU A 457 -18.17 -14.43 18.34
CA LEU A 457 -19.18 -14.39 19.40
C LEU A 457 -20.45 -13.68 18.92
N GLU A 458 -20.32 -12.50 18.29
CA GLU A 458 -21.47 -11.77 17.72
C GLU A 458 -22.18 -12.59 16.64
N SER A 459 -21.45 -13.35 15.82
CA SER A 459 -22.03 -14.19 14.76
C SER A 459 -22.94 -15.29 15.29
N PHE A 460 -22.77 -15.72 16.55
CA PHE A 460 -23.65 -16.73 17.16
C PHE A 460 -25.10 -16.26 17.32
N LEU A 461 -25.37 -14.98 17.17
CA LEU A 461 -26.74 -14.43 17.18
C LEU A 461 -27.46 -14.54 15.83
N SER A 462 -26.74 -14.87 14.75
CA SER A 462 -27.33 -14.98 13.41
C SER A 462 -28.15 -16.26 13.24
N GLN A 463 -29.12 -16.23 12.31
CA GLN A 463 -29.92 -17.44 11.96
C GLN A 463 -29.06 -18.53 11.32
N GLU A 464 -28.00 -18.14 10.58
CA GLU A 464 -27.05 -19.07 9.98
C GLU A 464 -26.32 -19.86 11.08
N SER A 465 -25.92 -19.21 12.16
CA SER A 465 -25.29 -19.84 13.32
C SER A 465 -26.21 -20.78 14.09
N ALA A 466 -27.53 -20.60 13.99
CA ALA A 466 -28.50 -21.55 14.58
C ALA A 466 -28.40 -22.94 13.94
N GLN A 467 -27.98 -23.01 12.66
CA GLN A 467 -27.77 -24.28 11.94
C GLN A 467 -26.36 -24.84 12.16
N GLU A 468 -25.32 -24.00 12.05
CA GLU A 468 -23.92 -24.42 12.13
C GLU A 468 -23.45 -24.66 13.58
N HIS A 469 -23.91 -23.82 14.52
CA HIS A 469 -23.49 -23.80 15.92
C HIS A 469 -24.70 -23.76 16.89
N PRO A 470 -25.62 -24.71 16.88
CA PRO A 470 -26.92 -24.62 17.58
C PRO A 470 -26.78 -24.43 19.09
N ILE A 471 -25.76 -25.02 19.71
CA ILE A 471 -25.53 -24.88 21.18
C ILE A 471 -25.09 -23.45 21.49
N ALA A 472 -24.10 -22.92 20.76
CA ALA A 472 -23.61 -21.55 20.95
C ALA A 472 -24.75 -20.57 20.69
N HIS A 473 -25.47 -20.69 19.58
CA HIS A 473 -26.62 -19.83 19.25
C HIS A 473 -27.65 -19.81 20.39
N ARG A 474 -28.04 -20.98 20.95
CA ARG A 474 -28.99 -21.04 22.04
C ARG A 474 -28.48 -20.34 23.30
N ILE A 475 -27.21 -20.55 23.68
CA ILE A 475 -26.63 -19.92 24.87
C ILE A 475 -26.59 -18.40 24.68
N PHE A 476 -26.04 -17.93 23.57
CA PHE A 476 -25.89 -16.48 23.27
C PHE A 476 -27.25 -15.77 23.16
N SER A 477 -28.28 -16.43 22.63
CA SER A 477 -29.63 -15.84 22.53
C SER A 477 -30.31 -15.68 23.89
N GLN A 478 -29.89 -16.44 24.93
CA GLN A 478 -30.43 -16.35 26.29
C GLN A 478 -29.71 -15.36 27.20
N LEU A 479 -28.54 -14.82 26.78
CA LEU A 479 -27.80 -13.84 27.57
C LEU A 479 -28.52 -12.50 27.58
N SER A 480 -28.95 -12.07 28.77
CA SER A 480 -29.64 -10.82 29.00
C SER A 480 -28.65 -9.60 28.97
N ASP A 481 -27.42 -9.82 29.42
CA ASP A 481 -26.36 -8.82 29.42
C ASP A 481 -25.13 -9.36 28.71
N ARG A 482 -24.79 -8.75 27.56
CA ARG A 482 -23.65 -9.11 26.71
C ARG A 482 -22.39 -8.31 26.99
N THR A 483 -22.49 -7.31 27.90
CA THR A 483 -21.34 -6.44 28.26
C THR A 483 -20.31 -7.20 29.10
N LEU A 484 -20.68 -8.35 29.66
CA LEU A 484 -19.80 -9.19 30.48
C LEU A 484 -18.97 -10.21 29.68
N LEU A 485 -19.20 -10.30 28.38
CA LEU A 485 -18.46 -11.19 27.47
C LEU A 485 -17.36 -10.44 26.73
#